data_d0f7f1179863a75e51c37012656e218c
#
_entry.id   d0f7f1179863a75e51c37012656e218c
#
_cell.length_a   1.000
_cell.length_b   1.000
_cell.length_c   1.000
_cell.angle_alpha   90.00
_cell.angle_beta   90.00
_cell.angle_gamma   90.00
#
_symmetry.space_group_name_H-M   'P 1'
#
loop_
_entity.id
_entity.type
_entity.pdbx_description
1 polymer ?
#
loop_
_entity_poly.entity_id
_entity_poly.type
_entity_poly.pdbx_seq_one_letter_code
_entity_poly.pdbx_strand_id
1 'polypeptide(L)'
;DETTSGVSDTHRAVALAPGTYTVTQGATAGWDLTSLSCLGGGSTDVPNRRATVVVDATTQARCTFTNRSAAITVVQSTAGGDGQDFSFSGCAGSGCGTFRLDDDSDPTLPNKLTAAGLAPGTYTVSQAAVGAFPLTSLSCSTGESVDLAQRTVTITLAADEATTCTFSNGTPRITLRQDTVPDAPQDFTYTTCQLATGCGAVTLDDDADPTRPNQVTVTDLAP
;
A
#
# COMPACT_ATOMS: atom_id res chain seq x y z
N ASP A 1 -12.81 -22.17 -4.34
CA ASP A 1 -11.84 -21.74 -3.34
C ASP A 1 -10.98 -22.93 -2.90
N GLU A 2 -9.72 -22.96 -3.31
CA GLU A 2 -8.79 -24.06 -3.00
C GLU A 2 -8.33 -24.03 -1.53
N THR A 3 -8.63 -22.97 -0.80
CA THR A 3 -8.15 -22.76 0.56
C THR A 3 -9.19 -22.99 1.66
N THR A 4 -10.47 -23.09 1.27
CA THR A 4 -11.56 -23.25 2.24
C THR A 4 -12.03 -24.71 2.25
N SER A 5 -11.80 -25.41 3.35
CA SER A 5 -12.25 -26.80 3.54
C SER A 5 -13.78 -26.90 3.42
N GLY A 6 -14.25 -27.68 2.48
CA GLY A 6 -15.69 -27.95 2.27
C GLY A 6 -16.37 -27.17 1.17
N VAL A 7 -15.66 -26.24 0.50
CA VAL A 7 -16.16 -25.56 -0.70
C VAL A 7 -15.39 -26.07 -1.91
N SER A 8 -16.09 -26.67 -2.89
CA SER A 8 -15.47 -27.16 -4.12
C SER A 8 -15.37 -26.03 -5.14
N ASP A 9 -14.21 -25.87 -5.77
CA ASP A 9 -13.99 -25.00 -6.90
C ASP A 9 -14.60 -25.53 -8.21
N THR A 10 -15.00 -26.82 -8.21
CA THR A 10 -15.63 -27.49 -9.33
C THR A 10 -16.98 -28.09 -8.97
N HIS A 11 -17.96 -27.87 -9.84
CA HIS A 11 -19.27 -28.55 -9.77
C HIS A 11 -19.42 -29.42 -11.03
N ARG A 12 -19.77 -30.70 -10.83
CA ARG A 12 -19.98 -31.63 -11.90
C ARG A 12 -21.43 -32.08 -11.98
N ALA A 13 -22.08 -31.82 -13.12
CA ALA A 13 -23.36 -32.44 -13.45
C ALA A 13 -23.13 -33.70 -14.31
N VAL A 14 -23.79 -34.78 -13.97
CA VAL A 14 -23.68 -36.08 -14.65
C VAL A 14 -25.05 -36.55 -15.12
N ALA A 15 -25.06 -37.42 -16.14
CA ALA A 15 -26.26 -38.00 -16.71
C ALA A 15 -27.28 -36.97 -17.23
N LEU A 16 -26.77 -35.92 -17.87
CA LEU A 16 -27.60 -34.88 -18.49
C LEU A 16 -28.24 -35.47 -19.77
N ALA A 17 -29.54 -35.18 -19.98
CA ALA A 17 -30.18 -35.48 -21.26
C ALA A 17 -29.60 -34.58 -22.40
N PRO A 18 -29.59 -35.04 -23.65
CA PRO A 18 -29.23 -34.17 -24.77
C PRO A 18 -30.02 -32.87 -24.75
N GLY A 19 -29.37 -31.76 -24.95
CA GLY A 19 -30.03 -30.45 -24.92
C GLY A 19 -29.09 -29.28 -24.77
N THR A 20 -29.63 -28.07 -24.73
CA THR A 20 -28.88 -26.84 -24.49
C THR A 20 -28.97 -26.43 -23.01
N TYR A 21 -27.83 -26.27 -22.37
CA TYR A 21 -27.74 -25.88 -20.97
C TYR A 21 -27.07 -24.51 -20.83
N THR A 22 -27.53 -23.72 -19.90
CA THR A 22 -26.93 -22.44 -19.53
C THR A 22 -26.49 -22.45 -18.07
N VAL A 23 -25.30 -21.94 -17.82
CA VAL A 23 -24.78 -21.69 -16.47
C VAL A 23 -24.54 -20.19 -16.34
N THR A 24 -25.16 -19.57 -15.35
CA THR A 24 -25.01 -18.14 -15.08
C THR A 24 -24.46 -17.96 -13.70
N GLN A 25 -23.38 -17.18 -13.57
CA GLN A 25 -22.80 -16.81 -12.29
C GLN A 25 -23.49 -15.56 -11.74
N GLY A 26 -23.94 -15.60 -10.49
CA GLY A 26 -24.43 -14.41 -9.79
C GLY A 26 -23.31 -13.38 -9.59
N ALA A 27 -23.67 -12.11 -9.52
CA ALA A 27 -22.73 -11.05 -9.16
C ALA A 27 -22.37 -11.18 -7.67
N THR A 28 -21.08 -11.01 -7.36
CA THR A 28 -20.57 -10.97 -5.97
C THR A 28 -19.88 -9.62 -5.77
N ALA A 29 -20.27 -8.90 -4.73
CA ALA A 29 -19.66 -7.59 -4.43
C ALA A 29 -18.16 -7.70 -4.25
N GLY A 30 -17.41 -6.78 -4.86
CA GLY A 30 -15.94 -6.79 -4.82
C GLY A 30 -15.26 -7.78 -5.75
N TRP A 31 -16.01 -8.55 -6.55
CA TRP A 31 -15.44 -9.53 -7.50
C TRP A 31 -16.01 -9.33 -8.91
N ASP A 32 -15.12 -9.27 -9.89
CA ASP A 32 -15.47 -9.19 -11.30
C ASP A 32 -15.12 -10.45 -12.05
N LEU A 33 -16.04 -10.92 -12.89
CA LEU A 33 -15.74 -12.00 -13.84
C LEU A 33 -14.87 -11.43 -14.97
N THR A 34 -13.59 -11.78 -14.95
CA THR A 34 -12.60 -11.28 -15.91
C THR A 34 -12.44 -12.19 -17.12
N SER A 35 -12.72 -13.48 -16.96
CA SER A 35 -12.73 -14.42 -18.09
C SER A 35 -13.70 -15.58 -17.87
N LEU A 36 -14.21 -16.09 -18.97
CA LEU A 36 -15.04 -17.27 -19.03
C LEU A 36 -14.64 -18.11 -20.26
N SER A 37 -14.29 -19.34 -20.03
CA SER A 37 -13.88 -20.26 -21.10
C SER A 37 -14.56 -21.61 -20.94
N CYS A 38 -14.92 -22.26 -22.07
CA CYS A 38 -15.49 -23.59 -22.10
C CYS A 38 -14.65 -24.50 -23.01
N LEU A 39 -14.16 -25.60 -22.47
CA LEU A 39 -13.54 -26.70 -23.21
C LEU A 39 -14.60 -27.77 -23.51
N GLY A 40 -14.51 -28.40 -24.69
CA GLY A 40 -15.47 -29.46 -25.11
C GLY A 40 -16.76 -28.93 -25.74
N GLY A 41 -16.78 -27.65 -26.13
CA GLY A 41 -17.91 -27.02 -26.79
C GLY A 41 -18.75 -26.13 -25.88
N GLY A 42 -19.19 -25.01 -26.42
CA GLY A 42 -19.97 -24.02 -25.71
C GLY A 42 -19.66 -22.59 -26.18
N SER A 43 -20.57 -21.68 -25.91
CA SER A 43 -20.39 -20.24 -26.08
C SER A 43 -20.34 -19.54 -24.74
N THR A 44 -19.64 -18.42 -24.67
CA THR A 44 -19.43 -17.65 -23.45
C THR A 44 -19.84 -16.22 -23.65
N ASP A 45 -20.45 -15.62 -22.62
CA ASP A 45 -20.94 -14.26 -22.57
C ASP A 45 -20.49 -13.67 -21.24
N VAL A 46 -19.29 -13.07 -21.20
CA VAL A 46 -18.69 -12.50 -19.98
C VAL A 46 -19.54 -11.36 -19.42
N PRO A 47 -20.03 -10.39 -20.20
CA PRO A 47 -20.88 -9.34 -19.69
C PRO A 47 -22.13 -9.84 -18.95
N ASN A 48 -22.77 -10.90 -19.45
CA ASN A 48 -23.93 -11.51 -18.83
C ASN A 48 -23.59 -12.67 -17.89
N ARG A 49 -22.29 -12.89 -17.63
CA ARG A 49 -21.77 -13.96 -16.73
C ARG A 49 -22.30 -15.34 -17.06
N ARG A 50 -22.46 -15.66 -18.36
CA ARG A 50 -23.18 -16.83 -18.82
C ARG A 50 -22.34 -17.71 -19.77
N ALA A 51 -22.32 -19.00 -19.50
CA ALA A 51 -21.89 -20.03 -20.43
C ALA A 51 -23.10 -20.79 -20.99
N THR A 52 -23.07 -21.14 -22.27
CA THR A 52 -24.09 -21.99 -22.93
C THR A 52 -23.39 -23.18 -23.55
N VAL A 53 -23.82 -24.40 -23.19
CA VAL A 53 -23.23 -25.67 -23.66
C VAL A 53 -24.33 -26.50 -24.30
N VAL A 54 -24.05 -27.03 -25.49
CA VAL A 54 -24.92 -28.03 -26.14
C VAL A 54 -24.40 -29.39 -25.76
N VAL A 55 -25.24 -30.19 -25.12
CA VAL A 55 -24.93 -31.54 -24.63
C VAL A 55 -25.53 -32.56 -25.56
N ASP A 56 -24.74 -33.53 -25.99
CA ASP A 56 -25.14 -34.78 -26.66
C ASP A 56 -24.61 -35.99 -25.86
N ALA A 57 -24.74 -37.19 -26.43
CA ALA A 57 -24.34 -38.41 -25.75
C ALA A 57 -22.81 -38.52 -25.50
N THR A 58 -22.01 -37.69 -26.13
CA THR A 58 -20.53 -37.73 -26.09
C THR A 58 -19.91 -36.49 -25.47
N THR A 59 -20.71 -35.49 -25.20
CA THR A 59 -20.24 -34.16 -24.70
C THR A 59 -19.59 -34.26 -23.33
N GLN A 60 -18.35 -33.81 -23.25
CA GLN A 60 -17.64 -33.56 -21.99
C GLN A 60 -17.17 -32.11 -22.00
N ALA A 61 -18.01 -31.20 -21.46
CA ALA A 61 -17.68 -29.81 -21.41
C ALA A 61 -17.24 -29.38 -20.00
N ARG A 62 -16.24 -28.50 -19.96
CA ARG A 62 -15.78 -27.82 -18.74
C ARG A 62 -15.77 -26.32 -18.97
N CYS A 63 -16.55 -25.58 -18.22
CA CYS A 63 -16.54 -24.13 -18.24
C CYS A 63 -15.87 -23.59 -16.98
N THR A 64 -14.89 -22.68 -17.17
CA THR A 64 -14.14 -22.05 -16.08
C THR A 64 -14.49 -20.57 -16.02
N PHE A 65 -14.98 -20.13 -14.88
CA PHE A 65 -15.30 -18.74 -14.54
C PHE A 65 -14.14 -18.20 -13.70
N THR A 66 -13.40 -17.23 -14.23
CA THR A 66 -12.28 -16.60 -13.51
C THR A 66 -12.73 -15.24 -12.99
N ASN A 67 -12.72 -15.11 -11.67
CA ASN A 67 -13.05 -13.86 -10.99
C ASN A 67 -11.79 -13.25 -10.38
N ARG A 68 -11.74 -11.93 -10.38
CA ARG A 68 -10.69 -11.16 -9.73
C ARG A 68 -11.29 -10.04 -8.89
N SER A 69 -10.56 -9.66 -7.86
CA SER A 69 -10.90 -8.52 -7.03
C SER A 69 -9.87 -7.42 -7.19
N ALA A 70 -10.33 -6.18 -7.10
CA ALA A 70 -9.42 -5.05 -7.00
C ALA A 70 -8.84 -4.90 -5.59
N ALA A 71 -7.68 -4.24 -5.46
CA ALA A 71 -6.99 -4.07 -4.19
C ALA A 71 -6.25 -2.73 -4.10
N ILE A 72 -6.22 -2.17 -2.89
CA ILE A 72 -5.40 -1.00 -2.54
C ILE A 72 -4.44 -1.41 -1.44
N THR A 73 -3.14 -1.20 -1.66
CA THR A 73 -2.11 -1.33 -0.64
C THR A 73 -1.61 0.05 -0.26
N VAL A 74 -1.61 0.35 1.03
CA VAL A 74 -1.02 1.57 1.59
C VAL A 74 0.28 1.17 2.28
N VAL A 75 1.36 1.88 1.99
CA VAL A 75 2.69 1.69 2.56
C VAL A 75 3.11 2.95 3.28
N GLN A 76 3.58 2.81 4.51
CA GLN A 76 4.30 3.84 5.26
C GLN A 76 5.80 3.67 5.04
N SER A 77 6.50 4.80 4.86
CA SER A 77 7.96 4.85 4.77
C SER A 77 8.47 6.11 5.44
N THR A 78 9.37 5.97 6.40
CA THR A 78 9.98 7.08 7.14
C THR A 78 11.49 7.07 6.96
N ALA A 79 12.06 8.19 6.56
CA ALA A 79 13.51 8.29 6.44
C ALA A 79 14.14 8.25 7.83
N GLY A 80 14.85 7.14 8.11
CA GLY A 80 15.55 6.95 9.37
C GLY A 80 14.98 5.85 10.27
N GLY A 81 13.78 5.34 9.98
CA GLY A 81 13.12 4.28 10.74
C GLY A 81 13.06 4.63 12.22
N ASP A 82 11.98 5.20 12.68
CA ASP A 82 11.78 5.54 14.09
C ASP A 82 10.44 4.98 14.57
N GLY A 83 10.24 4.90 15.89
CA GLY A 83 9.05 4.35 16.53
C GLY A 83 7.80 5.24 16.42
N GLN A 84 7.67 6.07 15.37
CA GLN A 84 6.50 6.92 15.16
C GLN A 84 5.40 6.18 14.40
N ASP A 85 4.28 5.97 15.05
CA ASP A 85 3.07 5.44 14.43
C ASP A 85 2.33 6.50 13.61
N PHE A 86 1.91 6.15 12.41
CA PHE A 86 1.13 7.01 11.52
C PHE A 86 -0.32 6.56 11.42
N SER A 87 -1.23 7.49 11.61
CA SER A 87 -2.67 7.23 11.52
C SER A 87 -3.21 7.59 10.14
N PHE A 88 -4.01 6.71 9.59
CA PHE A 88 -4.63 6.85 8.28
C PHE A 88 -6.15 6.75 8.37
N SER A 89 -6.82 7.38 7.41
CA SER A 89 -8.23 7.11 7.11
C SER A 89 -8.38 6.70 5.66
N GLY A 90 -9.16 5.64 5.41
CA GLY A 90 -9.52 5.18 4.07
C GLY A 90 -11.02 5.28 3.88
N CYS A 91 -11.47 5.88 2.78
CA CYS A 91 -12.90 6.10 2.49
C CYS A 91 -13.31 5.54 1.12
N ALA A 92 -14.51 4.93 1.07
CA ALA A 92 -15.19 4.51 -0.14
C ALA A 92 -16.62 5.04 -0.10
N GLY A 93 -16.96 5.96 -0.99
CA GLY A 93 -18.26 6.67 -0.93
C GLY A 93 -18.43 7.39 0.42
N SER A 94 -19.47 7.01 1.18
CA SER A 94 -19.73 7.59 2.52
C SER A 94 -19.15 6.77 3.69
N GLY A 95 -18.55 5.60 3.42
CA GLY A 95 -17.96 4.74 4.43
C GLY A 95 -16.47 5.04 4.62
N CYS A 96 -16.05 5.36 5.85
CA CYS A 96 -14.64 5.56 6.20
C CYS A 96 -14.23 4.64 7.36
N GLY A 97 -12.99 4.17 7.28
CA GLY A 97 -12.33 3.44 8.35
C GLY A 97 -10.97 4.06 8.68
N THR A 98 -10.44 3.77 9.85
CA THR A 98 -9.12 4.22 10.28
C THR A 98 -8.21 3.03 10.53
N PHE A 99 -6.91 3.20 10.29
CA PHE A 99 -5.87 2.22 10.54
C PHE A 99 -4.56 2.92 10.87
N ARG A 100 -3.59 2.17 11.39
CA ARG A 100 -2.26 2.69 11.71
C ARG A 100 -1.19 1.85 11.02
N LEU A 101 -0.13 2.49 10.62
CA LEU A 101 1.07 1.87 10.05
C LEU A 101 2.30 2.45 10.72
N ASP A 102 3.35 1.67 10.70
CA ASP A 102 4.67 2.01 11.19
C ASP A 102 5.72 1.32 10.33
N ASP A 103 6.91 1.90 10.16
CA ASP A 103 8.00 1.32 9.39
C ASP A 103 9.28 1.13 10.20
N ASP A 104 9.17 1.13 11.51
CA ASP A 104 10.28 0.76 12.40
C ASP A 104 10.54 -0.77 12.40
N SER A 105 11.52 -1.21 13.16
CA SER A 105 11.90 -2.61 13.24
C SER A 105 11.12 -3.41 14.28
N ASP A 106 10.23 -2.78 15.03
CA ASP A 106 9.42 -3.49 16.02
C ASP A 106 8.15 -4.10 15.39
N PRO A 107 7.62 -5.22 15.92
CA PRO A 107 6.46 -5.90 15.33
C PRO A 107 5.10 -5.35 15.81
N THR A 108 5.01 -4.17 16.42
CA THR A 108 3.76 -3.64 16.99
C THR A 108 2.74 -3.30 15.93
N LEU A 109 3.17 -2.68 14.84
CA LEU A 109 2.37 -2.34 13.67
C LEU A 109 3.06 -2.75 12.37
N PRO A 110 2.31 -3.06 11.31
CA PRO A 110 2.89 -3.33 10.01
C PRO A 110 3.23 -2.02 9.29
N ASN A 111 4.21 -2.06 8.39
CA ASN A 111 4.50 -0.93 7.50
C ASN A 111 3.56 -0.82 6.30
N LYS A 112 2.66 -1.77 6.12
CA LYS A 112 1.68 -1.77 5.00
C LYS A 112 0.38 -2.44 5.38
N LEU A 113 -0.70 -1.98 4.76
CA LEU A 113 -2.02 -2.58 4.82
C LEU A 113 -2.56 -2.78 3.42
N THR A 114 -3.09 -3.97 3.11
CA THR A 114 -3.77 -4.26 1.86
C THR A 114 -5.26 -4.48 2.11
N ALA A 115 -6.09 -3.65 1.48
CA ALA A 115 -7.53 -3.86 1.37
C ALA A 115 -7.81 -4.56 0.04
N ALA A 116 -8.26 -5.81 0.10
CA ALA A 116 -8.63 -6.62 -1.06
C ALA A 116 -10.14 -6.82 -1.13
N GLY A 117 -10.65 -7.35 -2.24
CA GLY A 117 -12.08 -7.53 -2.43
C GLY A 117 -12.83 -6.22 -2.66
N LEU A 118 -12.15 -5.20 -3.15
CA LEU A 118 -12.74 -3.89 -3.41
C LEU A 118 -13.51 -3.89 -4.73
N ALA A 119 -14.67 -3.22 -4.75
CA ALA A 119 -15.40 -2.97 -5.99
C ALA A 119 -14.71 -1.85 -6.81
N PRO A 120 -14.87 -1.81 -8.13
CA PRO A 120 -14.50 -0.65 -8.92
C PRO A 120 -15.15 0.63 -8.38
N GLY A 121 -14.40 1.73 -8.33
CA GLY A 121 -14.93 2.98 -7.78
C GLY A 121 -13.84 3.94 -7.31
N THR A 122 -14.27 5.04 -6.70
CA THR A 122 -13.37 6.06 -6.18
C THR A 122 -13.17 5.87 -4.67
N TYR A 123 -11.90 5.84 -4.28
CA TYR A 123 -11.44 5.70 -2.90
C TYR A 123 -10.53 6.87 -2.55
N THR A 124 -10.51 7.24 -1.29
CA THR A 124 -9.55 8.22 -0.78
C THR A 124 -8.79 7.63 0.38
N VAL A 125 -7.50 7.93 0.46
CA VAL A 125 -6.66 7.60 1.62
C VAL A 125 -5.96 8.86 2.06
N SER A 126 -6.05 9.17 3.35
CA SER A 126 -5.43 10.34 3.96
C SER A 126 -4.59 9.93 5.16
N GLN A 127 -3.44 10.57 5.31
CA GLN A 127 -2.58 10.44 6.48
C GLN A 127 -2.83 11.61 7.43
N ALA A 128 -2.95 11.35 8.72
CA ALA A 128 -2.98 12.41 9.74
C ALA A 128 -1.63 13.15 9.80
N ALA A 129 -1.66 14.44 10.11
CA ALA A 129 -0.44 15.20 10.29
C ALA A 129 0.31 14.73 11.55
N VAL A 130 1.63 14.59 11.44
CA VAL A 130 2.54 14.36 12.56
C VAL A 130 3.60 15.45 12.49
N GLY A 131 3.66 16.32 13.52
CA GLY A 131 4.43 17.57 13.47
C GLY A 131 5.92 17.35 13.19
N ALA A 132 6.55 16.39 13.87
CA ALA A 132 7.98 16.09 13.70
C ALA A 132 8.30 15.28 12.42
N PHE A 133 7.27 14.79 11.71
CA PHE A 133 7.43 13.90 10.55
C PHE A 133 6.57 14.38 9.37
N PRO A 134 6.96 15.47 8.70
CA PRO A 134 6.20 15.98 7.56
C PRO A 134 6.16 14.94 6.43
N LEU A 135 5.01 14.82 5.76
CA LEU A 135 4.91 14.04 4.55
C LEU A 135 5.72 14.74 3.45
N THR A 136 6.75 14.08 2.95
CA THR A 136 7.67 14.60 1.95
C THR A 136 7.37 14.11 0.54
N SER A 137 6.73 12.94 0.43
CA SER A 137 6.34 12.34 -0.83
C SER A 137 5.11 11.47 -0.66
N LEU A 138 4.26 11.45 -1.68
CA LEU A 138 3.14 10.54 -1.82
C LEU A 138 3.04 10.12 -3.29
N SER A 139 3.11 8.82 -3.54
CA SER A 139 3.07 8.28 -4.90
C SER A 139 2.33 6.96 -4.94
N CYS A 140 1.66 6.68 -6.06
CA CYS A 140 0.99 5.42 -6.31
C CYS A 140 1.53 4.75 -7.58
N SER A 141 1.42 3.41 -7.64
CA SER A 141 1.92 2.61 -8.77
C SER A 141 1.15 2.85 -10.08
N THR A 142 -0.06 3.37 -10.01
CA THR A 142 -0.98 3.54 -11.14
C THR A 142 -1.29 5.01 -11.48
N GLY A 143 -0.48 5.97 -10.97
CA GLY A 143 -0.56 7.38 -11.38
C GLY A 143 -1.80 8.13 -10.89
N GLU A 144 -2.24 7.83 -9.69
CA GLU A 144 -3.41 8.39 -9.03
C GLU A 144 -3.30 9.90 -8.73
N SER A 145 -4.43 10.54 -8.43
CA SER A 145 -4.45 11.96 -8.05
C SER A 145 -3.98 12.15 -6.63
N VAL A 146 -2.84 12.83 -6.47
CA VAL A 146 -2.17 13.07 -5.19
C VAL A 146 -2.27 14.54 -4.79
N ASP A 147 -2.69 14.80 -3.56
CA ASP A 147 -2.62 16.11 -2.89
C ASP A 147 -1.68 16.00 -1.68
N LEU A 148 -0.42 16.37 -1.88
CA LEU A 148 0.60 16.32 -0.84
C LEU A 148 0.29 17.27 0.32
N ALA A 149 -0.26 18.45 0.05
CA ALA A 149 -0.58 19.44 1.07
C ALA A 149 -1.70 18.97 2.01
N GLN A 150 -2.69 18.28 1.47
CA GLN A 150 -3.77 17.65 2.23
C GLN A 150 -3.42 16.24 2.72
N ARG A 151 -2.25 15.72 2.34
CA ARG A 151 -1.80 14.36 2.67
C ARG A 151 -2.82 13.29 2.23
N THR A 152 -3.40 13.48 1.04
CA THR A 152 -4.50 12.66 0.54
C THR A 152 -4.21 12.18 -0.87
N VAL A 153 -4.57 10.94 -1.14
CA VAL A 153 -4.65 10.40 -2.49
C VAL A 153 -6.08 10.02 -2.82
N THR A 154 -6.50 10.34 -4.03
CA THR A 154 -7.76 9.88 -4.63
C THR A 154 -7.45 8.83 -5.68
N ILE A 155 -7.99 7.64 -5.48
CA ILE A 155 -7.74 6.43 -6.26
C ILE A 155 -9.01 6.11 -7.05
N THR A 156 -8.90 6.04 -8.37
CA THR A 156 -9.98 5.54 -9.24
C THR A 156 -9.66 4.11 -9.62
N LEU A 157 -10.21 3.18 -8.85
CA LEU A 157 -9.92 1.75 -8.94
C LEU A 157 -10.79 1.10 -10.01
N ALA A 158 -10.18 0.53 -11.03
CA ALA A 158 -10.87 -0.28 -12.03
C ALA A 158 -11.07 -1.72 -11.52
N ALA A 159 -11.87 -2.51 -12.26
CA ALA A 159 -12.00 -3.93 -12.00
C ALA A 159 -10.64 -4.63 -12.17
N ASP A 160 -10.33 -5.54 -11.25
CA ASP A 160 -9.07 -6.34 -11.29
C ASP A 160 -7.78 -5.50 -11.12
N GLU A 161 -7.91 -4.24 -10.75
CA GLU A 161 -6.76 -3.35 -10.54
C GLU A 161 -6.19 -3.50 -9.13
N ALA A 162 -4.86 -3.53 -9.04
CA ALA A 162 -4.14 -3.47 -7.78
C ALA A 162 -3.20 -2.26 -7.79
N THR A 163 -3.46 -1.32 -6.89
CA THR A 163 -2.60 -0.15 -6.72
C THR A 163 -1.90 -0.17 -5.37
N THR A 164 -0.66 0.35 -5.35
CA THR A 164 0.12 0.53 -4.13
C THR A 164 0.45 2.01 -3.99
N CYS A 165 0.04 2.62 -2.90
CA CYS A 165 0.33 4.01 -2.57
C CYS A 165 1.31 4.08 -1.39
N THR A 166 2.43 4.77 -1.58
CA THR A 166 3.47 4.97 -0.57
C THR A 166 3.44 6.40 -0.05
N PHE A 167 3.28 6.52 1.25
CA PHE A 167 3.38 7.77 2.01
C PHE A 167 4.77 7.81 2.64
N SER A 168 5.60 8.78 2.21
CA SER A 168 6.96 8.93 2.72
C SER A 168 7.06 10.17 3.60
N ASN A 169 7.45 9.95 4.85
CA ASN A 169 7.66 11.00 5.83
C ASN A 169 9.17 11.22 6.04
N GLY A 170 9.55 12.47 6.22
CA GLY A 170 10.91 12.87 6.53
C GLY A 170 11.05 13.19 8.01
N THR A 171 12.28 13.08 8.52
CA THR A 171 12.67 13.63 9.81
C THR A 171 13.43 14.92 9.57
N PRO A 172 13.01 16.06 10.14
CA PRO A 172 13.82 17.28 10.12
C PRO A 172 15.17 17.00 10.76
N ARG A 173 16.25 17.43 10.08
CA ARG A 173 17.61 17.23 10.59
C ARG A 173 18.50 18.41 10.25
N ILE A 174 19.44 18.71 11.12
CA ILE A 174 20.51 19.67 10.88
C ILE A 174 21.83 18.92 11.00
N THR A 175 22.65 18.99 9.94
CA THR A 175 24.02 18.49 10.01
C THR A 175 24.97 19.68 10.21
N LEU A 176 25.71 19.64 11.31
CA LEU A 176 26.81 20.57 11.57
C LEU A 176 28.10 19.90 11.13
N ARG A 177 28.92 20.61 10.37
CA ARG A 177 30.24 20.17 9.98
C ARG A 177 31.26 21.24 10.37
N GLN A 178 32.37 20.82 10.98
CA GLN A 178 33.55 21.64 11.22
C GLN A 178 34.53 21.44 10.05
N ASP A 179 35.14 22.56 9.63
CA ASP A 179 36.18 22.59 8.58
C ASP A 179 37.11 23.78 8.89
N THR A 180 38.38 23.49 9.15
CA THR A 180 39.42 24.50 9.39
C THR A 180 40.45 24.49 8.28
N VAL A 181 40.94 25.65 7.90
CA VAL A 181 41.97 25.80 6.87
C VAL A 181 43.10 26.68 7.38
N PRO A 182 44.29 26.13 7.58
CA PRO A 182 44.69 24.71 7.51
C PRO A 182 44.08 23.86 8.61
N ASP A 183 44.01 22.53 8.40
CA ASP A 183 43.61 21.59 9.45
C ASP A 183 44.40 21.82 10.73
N ALA A 184 43.74 21.91 11.86
CA ALA A 184 44.33 22.26 13.13
C ALA A 184 43.70 21.44 14.27
N PRO A 185 44.47 21.08 15.30
CA PRO A 185 44.01 20.27 16.45
C PRO A 185 43.16 21.11 17.42
N GLN A 186 42.29 21.96 16.92
CA GLN A 186 41.47 22.87 17.72
C GLN A 186 40.02 22.39 17.74
N ASP A 187 39.56 22.07 18.93
CA ASP A 187 38.16 21.73 19.21
C ASP A 187 37.25 22.95 19.14
N PHE A 188 36.10 22.83 18.47
CA PHE A 188 35.09 23.85 18.38
C PHE A 188 33.81 23.39 19.05
N THR A 189 33.34 24.16 20.03
CA THR A 189 32.09 23.86 20.75
C THR A 189 30.94 24.68 20.19
N TYR A 190 29.87 23.98 19.80
CA TYR A 190 28.63 24.55 19.32
C TYR A 190 27.54 24.36 20.36
N THR A 191 26.72 25.38 20.54
CA THR A 191 25.49 25.27 21.32
C THR A 191 24.31 25.14 20.38
N THR A 192 23.60 24.03 20.49
CA THR A 192 22.35 23.78 19.77
C THR A 192 21.19 23.99 20.73
N CYS A 193 20.24 24.84 20.37
CA CYS A 193 19.07 25.12 21.20
C CYS A 193 17.80 24.76 20.43
N GLN A 194 16.94 23.96 21.05
CA GLN A 194 15.57 23.74 20.60
C GLN A 194 14.65 24.46 21.59
N LEU A 195 13.76 25.31 21.07
CA LEU A 195 12.88 26.18 21.92
C LEU A 195 12.03 25.38 22.92
N ALA A 196 11.69 24.12 22.60
CA ALA A 196 10.84 23.28 23.45
C ALA A 196 11.61 22.42 24.46
N THR A 197 12.87 22.03 24.18
CA THR A 197 13.63 21.05 24.98
C THR A 197 14.90 21.59 25.62
N GLY A 198 15.28 22.84 25.29
CA GLY A 198 16.48 23.48 25.86
C GLY A 198 17.71 23.40 24.96
N CYS A 199 18.86 23.76 25.53
CA CYS A 199 20.13 23.80 24.79
C CYS A 199 21.04 22.65 25.16
N GLY A 200 21.70 22.07 24.16
CA GLY A 200 22.78 21.13 24.28
C GLY A 200 24.09 21.68 23.69
N ALA A 201 25.23 21.12 24.07
CA ALA A 201 26.52 21.45 23.47
C ALA A 201 27.09 20.24 22.73
N VAL A 202 27.68 20.50 21.57
CA VAL A 202 28.44 19.51 20.80
C VAL A 202 29.81 20.10 20.47
N THR A 203 30.86 19.28 20.57
CA THR A 203 32.21 19.69 20.20
C THR A 203 32.64 18.90 18.97
N LEU A 204 33.08 19.62 17.95
CA LEU A 204 33.55 19.06 16.68
C LEU A 204 35.00 19.45 16.46
N ASP A 205 35.69 18.60 15.70
CA ASP A 205 37.06 18.79 15.28
C ASP A 205 37.20 18.23 13.85
N ASP A 206 38.11 18.76 13.07
CA ASP A 206 38.36 18.29 11.70
C ASP A 206 39.81 17.83 11.46
N ASP A 207 40.56 17.63 12.52
CA ASP A 207 41.88 17.05 12.43
C ASP A 207 41.85 15.52 12.14
N ALA A 208 43.00 14.92 11.90
CA ALA A 208 43.09 13.50 11.53
C ALA A 208 42.99 12.54 12.74
N ASP A 209 42.81 13.06 13.93
CA ASP A 209 42.72 12.20 15.11
C ASP A 209 41.24 11.77 15.37
N PRO A 210 40.99 10.56 15.89
CA PRO A 210 39.67 10.03 16.12
C PRO A 210 39.01 10.48 17.43
N THR A 211 39.50 11.50 18.10
CA THR A 211 38.99 11.91 19.42
C THR A 211 37.66 12.55 19.37
N ARG A 212 37.38 13.26 18.24
CA ARG A 212 36.10 13.93 18.00
C ARG A 212 35.67 13.81 16.54
N PRO A 213 34.37 13.82 16.26
CA PRO A 213 33.89 13.81 14.89
C PRO A 213 34.00 15.20 14.25
N ASN A 214 34.21 15.25 12.94
CA ASN A 214 34.15 16.50 12.18
C ASN A 214 32.73 16.93 11.82
N GLN A 215 31.75 16.09 12.10
CA GLN A 215 30.33 16.41 11.86
C GLN A 215 29.41 15.70 12.84
N VAL A 216 28.28 16.31 13.09
CA VAL A 216 27.18 15.70 13.84
C VAL A 216 25.86 16.01 13.13
N THR A 217 24.96 15.04 13.12
CA THR A 217 23.60 15.24 12.64
C THR A 217 22.66 15.26 13.85
N VAL A 218 21.91 16.33 14.00
CA VAL A 218 20.84 16.45 15.00
C VAL A 218 19.52 16.09 14.30
N THR A 219 18.87 15.05 14.78
CA THR A 219 17.55 14.58 14.37
C THR A 219 16.49 14.98 15.38
N ASP A 220 15.25 14.61 15.13
CA ASP A 220 14.09 14.84 16.02
C ASP A 220 13.83 16.33 16.34
N LEU A 221 14.12 17.17 15.34
CA LEU A 221 13.82 18.59 15.43
C LEU A 221 12.31 18.78 15.28
N ALA A 222 11.62 19.19 16.37
CA ALA A 222 10.24 19.62 16.28
C ALA A 222 10.15 20.91 15.43
N PRO A 223 9.12 21.03 14.55
CA PRO A 223 8.91 22.25 13.76
C PRO A 223 8.56 23.45 14.63
#